data_febbe34cd51ff81a78769cafaac38cf8
#
_entry.id   febbe34cd51ff81a78769cafaac38cf8
#
_cell.length_a   1.000
_cell.length_b   1.000
_cell.length_c   1.000
_cell.angle_alpha   90.00
_cell.angle_beta   90.00
_cell.angle_gamma   90.00
#
_symmetry.space_group_name_H-M   'P 1'
#
loop_
_entity.id
_entity.type
_entity.pdbx_description
1 polymer ?
#
loop_
_entity_poly.entity_id
_entity_poly.type
_entity_poly.pdbx_seq_one_letter_code
_entity_poly.pdbx_strand_id
1 'polypeptide(L)'
;MPDVTLTTLQELKQKGEKIAMLTAYDATFAQAASQAGADVLLVGDSLGMVLQGHDSTLPVSVADMAYHTAAVKRGNRGALIIADLPFMAYATLEQTFANSATLMQAGAHMVKLEGAAWLAEPIRLLAERGIPVCAHLGLTPQAVNILGGYKVQGRQEAQARQLRADAMALEQAGAAMLLLECVPSELAAEITQSVKIPVIGIGAGSATDGQVLVMHDMLGLSLTGRAPKFVKNFMEGQPSIQAAMAAYVKAVKDVTFPAAEHGFSA
;
A
#
# COMPACT_ATOMS: atom_id res chain seq x y z
N MET A 1 -0.04 22.77 2.66
CA MET A 1 -0.89 22.00 3.59
C MET A 1 0.00 21.51 4.72
N PRO A 2 -0.52 21.33 5.94
CA PRO A 2 0.27 20.71 7.00
C PRO A 2 0.66 19.28 6.58
N ASP A 3 1.78 18.79 7.12
CA ASP A 3 2.24 17.44 6.82
C ASP A 3 1.26 16.39 7.36
N VAL A 4 0.95 15.38 6.54
CA VAL A 4 0.14 14.23 6.94
C VAL A 4 0.99 13.33 7.85
N THR A 5 0.45 13.03 9.01
CA THR A 5 1.07 12.18 10.04
C THR A 5 0.24 10.91 10.26
N LEU A 6 0.77 9.95 11.00
CA LEU A 6 0.01 8.78 11.41
C LEU A 6 -1.27 9.16 12.17
N THR A 7 -1.20 10.17 13.06
CA THR A 7 -2.36 10.70 13.78
C THR A 7 -3.42 11.24 12.81
N THR A 8 -3.00 11.97 11.77
CA THR A 8 -3.90 12.45 10.73
C THR A 8 -4.67 11.31 10.07
N LEU A 9 -3.98 10.20 9.72
CA LEU A 9 -4.62 9.05 9.08
C LEU A 9 -5.61 8.34 10.02
N GLN A 10 -5.29 8.25 11.30
CA GLN A 10 -6.19 7.72 12.33
C GLN A 10 -7.45 8.59 12.49
N GLU A 11 -7.28 9.91 12.48
CA GLU A 11 -8.41 10.85 12.54
C GLU A 11 -9.31 10.74 11.30
N LEU A 12 -8.74 10.58 10.09
CA LEU A 12 -9.52 10.37 8.88
C LEU A 12 -10.40 9.12 9.00
N LYS A 13 -9.84 8.00 9.46
CA LYS A 13 -10.63 6.79 9.74
C LYS A 13 -11.76 7.05 10.73
N GLN A 14 -11.47 7.71 11.85
CA GLN A 14 -12.47 8.00 12.87
C GLN A 14 -13.62 8.89 12.36
N LYS A 15 -13.33 9.79 11.41
CA LYS A 15 -14.31 10.67 10.76
C LYS A 15 -15.04 10.00 9.60
N GLY A 16 -14.62 8.80 9.19
CA GLY A 16 -15.12 8.13 7.98
C GLY A 16 -14.66 8.78 6.67
N GLU A 17 -13.61 9.60 6.72
CA GLU A 17 -13.01 10.24 5.56
C GLU A 17 -11.99 9.29 4.91
N LYS A 18 -12.04 9.15 3.57
CA LYS A 18 -11.17 8.21 2.86
C LYS A 18 -9.75 8.74 2.72
N ILE A 19 -8.79 7.81 2.77
CA ILE A 19 -7.36 8.04 2.58
C ILE A 19 -7.01 7.74 1.12
N ALA A 20 -6.45 8.72 0.41
CA ALA A 20 -5.96 8.54 -0.95
C ALA A 20 -4.45 8.27 -0.93
N MET A 21 -4.05 7.08 -1.39
CA MET A 21 -2.65 6.67 -1.49
C MET A 21 -2.29 6.40 -2.95
N LEU A 22 -1.09 6.81 -3.37
CA LEU A 22 -0.50 6.49 -4.68
C LEU A 22 0.91 5.98 -4.49
N THR A 23 1.36 5.06 -5.34
CA THR A 23 2.79 4.78 -5.39
C THR A 23 3.54 5.95 -6.01
N ALA A 24 4.77 6.17 -5.58
CA ALA A 24 5.69 7.13 -6.19
C ALA A 24 7.12 6.62 -6.06
N TYR A 25 7.96 6.94 -7.05
CA TYR A 25 9.30 6.35 -7.12
C TYR A 25 10.39 7.39 -7.41
N ASP A 26 10.02 8.64 -7.65
CA ASP A 26 10.94 9.75 -7.90
C ASP A 26 10.42 11.08 -7.36
N ALA A 27 11.26 12.12 -7.40
CA ALA A 27 10.93 13.41 -6.83
C ALA A 27 9.84 14.16 -7.61
N THR A 28 9.81 14.04 -8.93
CA THR A 28 8.86 14.77 -9.79
C THR A 28 7.44 14.25 -9.61
N PHE A 29 7.28 12.93 -9.67
CA PHE A 29 5.98 12.29 -9.45
C PHE A 29 5.53 12.38 -7.99
N ALA A 30 6.45 12.30 -7.02
CA ALA A 30 6.12 12.54 -5.60
C ALA A 30 5.56 13.94 -5.37
N GLN A 31 6.15 14.96 -6.02
CA GLN A 31 5.64 16.32 -5.96
C GLN A 31 4.25 16.42 -6.60
N ALA A 32 4.07 15.88 -7.79
CA ALA A 32 2.78 15.91 -8.49
C ALA A 32 1.67 15.23 -7.69
N ALA A 33 1.91 14.03 -7.16
CA ALA A 33 0.93 13.27 -6.38
C ALA A 33 0.58 13.96 -5.06
N SER A 34 1.58 14.47 -4.30
CA SER A 34 1.33 15.17 -3.05
C SER A 34 0.62 16.52 -3.26
N GLN A 35 0.95 17.25 -4.34
CA GLN A 35 0.22 18.47 -4.73
C GLN A 35 -1.20 18.19 -5.20
N ALA A 36 -1.46 17.03 -5.79
CA ALA A 36 -2.81 16.58 -6.14
C ALA A 36 -3.67 16.19 -4.92
N GLY A 37 -3.09 16.17 -3.72
CA GLY A 37 -3.77 15.89 -2.46
C GLY A 37 -3.74 14.43 -2.02
N ALA A 38 -2.80 13.62 -2.54
CA ALA A 38 -2.55 12.29 -1.99
C ALA A 38 -2.11 12.40 -0.52
N ASP A 39 -2.78 11.66 0.37
CA ASP A 39 -2.46 11.65 1.79
C ASP A 39 -1.19 10.83 2.07
N VAL A 40 -0.97 9.79 1.27
CA VAL A 40 0.14 8.84 1.43
C VAL A 40 0.82 8.58 0.10
N LEU A 41 2.15 8.55 0.10
CA LEU A 41 2.98 8.07 -1.00
C LEU A 41 3.62 6.74 -0.60
N LEU A 42 3.42 5.72 -1.43
CA LEU A 42 4.02 4.40 -1.24
C LEU A 42 5.21 4.23 -2.19
N VAL A 43 6.40 4.09 -1.64
CA VAL A 43 7.55 3.58 -2.39
C VAL A 43 7.45 2.06 -2.34
N GLY A 44 6.82 1.50 -3.36
CA GLY A 44 6.54 0.06 -3.42
C GLY A 44 7.63 -0.71 -4.17
N ASP A 45 7.87 -1.96 -3.78
CA ASP A 45 8.75 -2.88 -4.52
C ASP A 45 8.19 -3.25 -5.90
N SER A 46 6.93 -2.85 -6.20
CA SER A 46 6.37 -2.80 -7.55
C SER A 46 7.25 -2.01 -8.54
N LEU A 47 8.17 -1.14 -8.04
CA LEU A 47 9.19 -0.48 -8.88
C LEU A 47 10.00 -1.49 -9.72
N GLY A 48 10.22 -2.69 -9.20
CA GLY A 48 10.88 -3.76 -9.95
C GLY A 48 10.17 -4.09 -11.26
N MET A 49 8.85 -4.07 -11.23
CA MET A 49 8.03 -4.35 -12.42
C MET A 49 7.86 -3.11 -13.31
N VAL A 50 7.47 -1.97 -12.73
CA VAL A 50 7.06 -0.80 -13.53
C VAL A 50 8.20 0.13 -13.93
N LEU A 51 9.36 0.09 -13.25
CA LEU A 51 10.54 0.89 -13.57
C LEU A 51 11.70 0.07 -14.08
N GLN A 52 11.99 -1.07 -13.43
CA GLN A 52 13.15 -1.91 -13.76
C GLN A 52 12.83 -2.94 -14.84
N GLY A 53 11.52 -3.21 -15.13
CA GLY A 53 11.08 -4.12 -16.18
C GLY A 53 11.21 -5.60 -15.82
N HIS A 54 11.29 -5.94 -14.52
CA HIS A 54 11.26 -7.33 -14.06
C HIS A 54 9.87 -7.94 -14.13
N ASP A 55 9.79 -9.27 -14.19
CA ASP A 55 8.53 -10.02 -14.20
C ASP A 55 7.85 -10.11 -12.81
N SER A 56 8.58 -9.73 -11.76
CA SER A 56 8.10 -9.77 -10.37
C SER A 56 8.82 -8.74 -9.50
N THR A 57 8.36 -8.59 -8.24
CA THR A 57 9.02 -7.72 -7.26
C THR A 57 10.25 -8.35 -6.62
N LEU A 58 10.49 -9.66 -6.80
CA LEU A 58 11.54 -10.42 -6.12
C LEU A 58 12.97 -9.91 -6.31
N PRO A 59 13.38 -9.37 -7.48
CA PRO A 59 14.74 -8.88 -7.68
C PRO A 59 15.08 -7.56 -6.97
N VAL A 60 14.06 -6.84 -6.46
CA VAL A 60 14.27 -5.51 -5.85
C VAL A 60 15.08 -5.62 -4.57
N SER A 61 16.12 -4.82 -4.47
CA SER A 61 17.01 -4.77 -3.30
C SER A 61 16.60 -3.66 -2.30
N VAL A 62 17.08 -3.77 -1.06
CA VAL A 62 16.94 -2.69 -0.05
C VAL A 62 17.62 -1.40 -0.53
N ALA A 63 18.72 -1.50 -1.27
CA ALA A 63 19.43 -0.35 -1.83
C ALA A 63 18.57 0.39 -2.87
N ASP A 64 17.87 -0.34 -3.74
CA ASP A 64 16.90 0.25 -4.68
C ASP A 64 15.79 0.98 -3.92
N MET A 65 15.21 0.32 -2.92
CA MET A 65 14.15 0.91 -2.10
C MET A 65 14.62 2.19 -1.39
N ALA A 66 15.81 2.18 -0.80
CA ALA A 66 16.38 3.35 -0.14
C ALA A 66 16.65 4.49 -1.13
N TYR A 67 17.19 4.18 -2.32
CA TYR A 67 17.43 5.18 -3.38
C TYR A 67 16.14 5.88 -3.81
N HIS A 68 15.11 5.11 -4.12
CA HIS A 68 13.81 5.64 -4.53
C HIS A 68 13.10 6.39 -3.39
N THR A 69 13.18 5.87 -2.15
CA THR A 69 12.62 6.55 -0.97
C THR A 69 13.26 7.93 -0.78
N ALA A 70 14.58 8.04 -0.89
CA ALA A 70 15.27 9.32 -0.78
C ALA A 70 14.90 10.29 -1.92
N ALA A 71 14.65 9.79 -3.14
CA ALA A 71 14.17 10.60 -4.25
C ALA A 71 12.74 11.12 -3.98
N VAL A 72 11.82 10.24 -3.57
CA VAL A 72 10.44 10.60 -3.20
C VAL A 72 10.42 11.62 -2.06
N LYS A 73 11.26 11.44 -1.02
CA LYS A 73 11.35 12.39 0.11
C LYS A 73 11.70 13.79 -0.34
N ARG A 74 12.64 13.96 -1.29
CA ARG A 74 13.02 15.28 -1.80
C ARG A 74 11.88 15.98 -2.56
N GLY A 75 11.04 15.21 -3.27
CA GLY A 75 9.90 15.73 -4.04
C GLY A 75 8.64 15.95 -3.23
N ASN A 76 8.44 15.20 -2.17
CA ASN A 76 7.20 15.20 -1.38
C ASN A 76 6.85 16.59 -0.82
N ARG A 77 5.55 16.90 -0.80
CA ARG A 77 4.97 18.18 -0.34
C ARG A 77 3.93 17.96 0.77
N GLY A 78 4.25 17.09 1.72
CA GLY A 78 3.46 16.90 2.94
C GLY A 78 2.68 15.59 3.05
N ALA A 79 2.75 14.67 2.07
CA ALA A 79 2.18 13.33 2.21
C ALA A 79 3.02 12.46 3.17
N LEU A 80 2.38 11.51 3.86
CA LEU A 80 3.11 10.50 4.61
C LEU A 80 3.78 9.52 3.63
N ILE A 81 5.06 9.17 3.86
CA ILE A 81 5.81 8.24 3.00
C ILE A 81 5.89 6.88 3.66
N ILE A 82 5.44 5.85 2.94
CA ILE A 82 5.61 4.44 3.29
C ILE A 82 6.63 3.83 2.33
N ALA A 83 7.54 2.99 2.81
CA ALA A 83 8.49 2.24 1.98
C ALA A 83 8.40 0.74 2.26
N ASP A 84 8.37 -0.08 1.21
CA ASP A 84 8.34 -1.53 1.33
C ASP A 84 9.70 -2.07 1.76
N LEU A 85 9.70 -2.98 2.72
CA LEU A 85 10.79 -3.93 2.87
C LEU A 85 10.66 -4.97 1.75
N PRO A 86 11.64 -5.07 0.82
CA PRO A 86 11.54 -5.97 -0.32
C PRO A 86 11.70 -7.44 0.11
N PHE A 87 11.49 -8.35 -0.83
CA PHE A 87 11.54 -9.79 -0.61
C PHE A 87 12.78 -10.23 0.18
N MET A 88 12.56 -11.03 1.25
CA MET A 88 13.60 -11.55 2.16
C MET A 88 14.40 -10.50 2.93
N ALA A 89 14.07 -9.23 2.85
CA ALA A 89 14.75 -8.17 3.62
C ALA A 89 14.39 -8.18 5.13
N TYR A 90 13.43 -9.00 5.51
CA TYR A 90 12.93 -9.14 6.90
C TYR A 90 12.82 -10.61 7.34
N ALA A 91 13.69 -11.48 6.80
CA ALA A 91 13.71 -12.91 7.12
C ALA A 91 14.18 -13.20 8.55
N THR A 92 14.98 -12.32 9.14
CA THR A 92 15.40 -12.37 10.54
C THR A 92 15.14 -11.03 11.23
N LEU A 93 15.04 -11.02 12.55
CA LEU A 93 14.86 -9.78 13.32
C LEU A 93 16.00 -8.77 13.08
N GLU A 94 17.24 -9.26 13.01
CA GLU A 94 18.40 -8.41 12.72
C GLU A 94 18.27 -7.71 11.36
N GLN A 95 17.94 -8.48 10.31
CA GLN A 95 17.68 -7.91 8.98
C GLN A 95 16.50 -6.93 8.99
N THR A 96 15.41 -7.30 9.69
CA THR A 96 14.23 -6.44 9.80
C THR A 96 14.59 -5.08 10.39
N PHE A 97 15.35 -5.05 11.49
CA PHE A 97 15.76 -3.79 12.12
C PHE A 97 16.72 -2.99 11.25
N ALA A 98 17.78 -3.62 10.74
CA ALA A 98 18.77 -2.93 9.92
C ALA A 98 18.15 -2.34 8.65
N ASN A 99 17.33 -3.11 7.96
CA ASN A 99 16.70 -2.67 6.72
C ASN A 99 15.59 -1.64 6.95
N SER A 100 14.79 -1.78 8.01
CA SER A 100 13.82 -0.76 8.41
C SER A 100 14.52 0.56 8.74
N ALA A 101 15.60 0.53 9.52
CA ALA A 101 16.38 1.72 9.82
C ALA A 101 16.92 2.40 8.56
N THR A 102 17.41 1.61 7.60
CA THR A 102 17.91 2.11 6.30
C THR A 102 16.81 2.88 5.55
N LEU A 103 15.58 2.34 5.48
CA LEU A 103 14.47 3.00 4.79
C LEU A 103 13.97 4.24 5.54
N MET A 104 13.91 4.19 6.88
CA MET A 104 13.56 5.35 7.69
C MET A 104 14.58 6.48 7.53
N GLN A 105 15.87 6.16 7.53
CA GLN A 105 16.96 7.12 7.27
C GLN A 105 16.93 7.69 5.85
N ALA A 106 16.45 6.92 4.87
CA ALA A 106 16.23 7.41 3.51
C ALA A 106 15.04 8.39 3.40
N GLY A 107 14.19 8.46 4.43
CA GLY A 107 13.09 9.42 4.52
C GLY A 107 11.69 8.82 4.58
N ALA A 108 11.55 7.51 4.73
CA ALA A 108 10.27 6.90 5.04
C ALA A 108 9.77 7.34 6.43
N HIS A 109 8.45 7.41 6.57
CA HIS A 109 7.78 7.65 7.85
C HIS A 109 7.20 6.37 8.43
N MET A 110 7.08 5.32 7.62
CA MET A 110 6.54 4.00 7.95
C MET A 110 7.16 2.98 7.01
N VAL A 111 7.36 1.75 7.45
CA VAL A 111 7.76 0.63 6.59
C VAL A 111 6.58 -0.30 6.33
N LYS A 112 6.55 -0.99 5.16
CA LYS A 112 5.54 -1.99 4.85
C LYS A 112 6.18 -3.38 4.77
N LEU A 113 5.50 -4.39 5.36
CA LEU A 113 5.90 -5.80 5.37
C LEU A 113 4.74 -6.65 4.87
N GLU A 114 5.04 -7.63 4.02
CA GLU A 114 4.07 -8.60 3.52
C GLU A 114 4.12 -9.90 4.31
N GLY A 115 2.96 -10.40 4.74
CA GLY A 115 2.93 -11.68 5.45
C GLY A 115 1.60 -11.97 6.12
N ALA A 116 1.66 -12.61 7.27
CA ALA A 116 0.54 -13.05 8.09
C ALA A 116 0.89 -12.87 9.57
N ALA A 117 0.21 -13.53 10.50
CA ALA A 117 0.44 -13.43 11.94
C ALA A 117 1.90 -13.70 12.36
N TRP A 118 2.71 -14.40 11.55
CA TRP A 118 4.13 -14.61 11.83
C TRP A 118 4.94 -13.28 11.85
N LEU A 119 4.39 -12.20 11.30
CA LEU A 119 4.96 -10.85 11.41
C LEU A 119 4.70 -10.18 12.76
N ALA A 120 3.91 -10.77 13.66
CA ALA A 120 3.53 -10.13 14.92
C ALA A 120 4.74 -9.76 15.79
N GLU A 121 5.74 -10.65 15.90
CA GLU A 121 6.94 -10.36 16.68
C GLU A 121 7.79 -9.23 16.09
N PRO A 122 8.20 -9.26 14.80
CA PRO A 122 8.94 -8.16 14.20
C PRO A 122 8.16 -6.84 14.24
N ILE A 123 6.85 -6.84 14.02
CA ILE A 123 6.03 -5.61 14.09
C ILE A 123 6.04 -5.02 15.51
N ARG A 124 5.80 -5.85 16.53
CA ARG A 124 5.84 -5.40 17.92
C ARG A 124 7.19 -4.77 18.27
N LEU A 125 8.26 -5.42 17.88
CA LEU A 125 9.61 -4.96 18.18
C LEU A 125 9.99 -3.68 17.42
N LEU A 126 9.52 -3.49 16.19
CA LEU A 126 9.68 -2.24 15.43
C LEU A 126 8.87 -1.11 16.07
N ALA A 127 7.60 -1.36 16.41
CA ALA A 127 6.72 -0.38 17.06
C ALA A 127 7.26 0.11 18.40
N GLU A 128 7.78 -0.79 19.24
CA GLU A 128 8.45 -0.46 20.51
C GLU A 128 9.68 0.44 20.32
N ARG A 129 10.31 0.42 19.15
CA ARG A 129 11.47 1.23 18.79
C ARG A 129 11.12 2.47 17.98
N GLY A 130 9.82 2.80 17.87
CA GLY A 130 9.34 3.99 17.21
C GLY A 130 9.29 3.92 15.68
N ILE A 131 9.32 2.72 15.09
CA ILE A 131 9.16 2.51 13.64
C ILE A 131 7.73 2.03 13.37
N PRO A 132 6.84 2.87 12.80
CA PRO A 132 5.50 2.45 12.43
C PRO A 132 5.53 1.42 11.30
N VAL A 133 4.59 0.47 11.32
CA VAL A 133 4.51 -0.61 10.32
C VAL A 133 3.13 -0.64 9.67
N CYS A 134 3.10 -0.71 8.35
CA CYS A 134 1.97 -1.12 7.55
C CYS A 134 2.10 -2.63 7.27
N ALA A 135 1.15 -3.43 7.72
CA ALA A 135 1.13 -4.87 7.44
C ALA A 135 0.29 -5.14 6.20
N HIS A 136 0.82 -5.92 5.25
CA HIS A 136 0.16 -6.22 3.98
C HIS A 136 -0.36 -7.66 3.97
N LEU A 137 -1.67 -7.80 3.82
CA LEU A 137 -2.42 -9.06 3.80
C LEU A 137 -3.16 -9.24 2.47
N GLY A 138 -3.63 -10.46 2.24
CA GLY A 138 -4.31 -10.86 1.01
C GLY A 138 -3.34 -11.40 -0.02
N LEU A 139 -3.40 -10.91 -1.25
CA LEU A 139 -2.36 -11.17 -2.23
C LEU A 139 -1.10 -10.43 -1.81
N THR A 140 -0.03 -11.17 -1.62
CA THR A 140 1.30 -10.62 -1.32
C THR A 140 2.21 -10.90 -2.52
N PRO A 141 2.56 -9.89 -3.34
CA PRO A 141 3.39 -10.07 -4.54
C PRO A 141 4.71 -10.78 -4.29
N GLN A 142 5.32 -10.58 -3.13
CA GLN A 142 6.56 -11.27 -2.75
C GLN A 142 6.38 -12.78 -2.58
N ALA A 143 5.15 -13.26 -2.35
CA ALA A 143 4.81 -14.69 -2.24
C ALA A 143 4.26 -15.27 -3.57
N VAL A 144 4.41 -14.60 -4.71
CA VAL A 144 3.83 -14.96 -6.01
C VAL A 144 4.08 -16.42 -6.40
N ASN A 145 5.26 -16.95 -6.11
CA ASN A 145 5.63 -18.33 -6.44
C ASN A 145 4.84 -19.36 -5.63
N ILE A 146 4.64 -19.14 -4.33
CA ILE A 146 3.86 -20.06 -3.48
C ILE A 146 2.36 -19.91 -3.72
N LEU A 147 1.89 -18.70 -4.07
CA LEU A 147 0.50 -18.44 -4.41
C LEU A 147 0.12 -18.95 -5.81
N GLY A 148 1.12 -19.24 -6.65
CA GLY A 148 0.91 -19.69 -8.03
C GLY A 148 0.34 -18.59 -8.92
N GLY A 149 0.79 -17.36 -8.75
CA GLY A 149 0.42 -16.16 -9.51
C GLY A 149 -0.41 -15.15 -8.70
N TYR A 150 -0.80 -14.08 -9.37
CA TYR A 150 -1.60 -12.98 -8.80
C TYR A 150 -3.09 -13.37 -8.72
N LYS A 151 -3.49 -13.97 -7.60
CA LYS A 151 -4.85 -14.52 -7.40
C LYS A 151 -5.53 -13.85 -6.20
N VAL A 152 -6.85 -13.71 -6.28
CA VAL A 152 -7.68 -13.26 -5.15
C VAL A 152 -7.53 -14.22 -3.97
N GLN A 153 -7.31 -13.66 -2.79
CA GLN A 153 -7.13 -14.40 -1.55
C GLN A 153 -8.37 -14.26 -0.65
N GLY A 154 -8.70 -15.31 0.09
CA GLY A 154 -9.82 -15.25 1.03
C GLY A 154 -11.19 -15.61 0.45
N ARG A 155 -11.26 -16.26 -0.74
CA ARG A 155 -12.51 -16.76 -1.30
C ARG A 155 -13.07 -17.97 -0.55
N GLN A 156 -12.19 -18.78 0.01
CA GLN A 156 -12.60 -19.95 0.82
C GLN A 156 -12.76 -19.53 2.28
N GLU A 157 -13.78 -20.04 2.96
CA GLU A 157 -14.08 -19.66 4.35
C GLU A 157 -12.90 -19.88 5.32
N ALA A 158 -12.10 -20.92 5.10
CA ALA A 158 -10.92 -21.16 5.91
C ALA A 158 -9.86 -20.05 5.73
N GLN A 159 -9.65 -19.60 4.49
CA GLN A 159 -8.75 -18.49 4.19
C GLN A 159 -9.31 -17.16 4.71
N ALA A 160 -10.61 -16.93 4.58
CA ALA A 160 -11.26 -15.73 5.09
C ALA A 160 -11.13 -15.61 6.61
N ARG A 161 -11.36 -16.73 7.35
CA ARG A 161 -11.12 -16.76 8.80
C ARG A 161 -9.68 -16.47 9.17
N GLN A 162 -8.73 -17.04 8.42
CA GLN A 162 -7.31 -16.81 8.68
C GLN A 162 -6.96 -15.34 8.46
N LEU A 163 -7.41 -14.71 7.38
CA LEU A 163 -7.14 -13.28 7.11
C LEU A 163 -7.72 -12.35 8.20
N ARG A 164 -8.93 -12.66 8.72
CA ARG A 164 -9.50 -11.91 9.86
C ARG A 164 -8.63 -12.07 11.12
N ALA A 165 -8.21 -13.29 11.41
CA ALA A 165 -7.36 -13.59 12.57
C ALA A 165 -5.99 -12.89 12.44
N ASP A 166 -5.38 -12.95 11.25
CA ASP A 166 -4.10 -12.30 10.98
C ASP A 166 -4.21 -10.77 11.15
N ALA A 167 -5.24 -10.14 10.62
CA ALA A 167 -5.46 -8.70 10.74
C ALA A 167 -5.53 -8.26 12.22
N MET A 168 -6.30 -8.98 13.03
CA MET A 168 -6.42 -8.70 14.47
C MET A 168 -5.09 -8.94 15.21
N ALA A 169 -4.38 -10.01 14.89
CA ALA A 169 -3.09 -10.32 15.52
C ALA A 169 -2.03 -9.26 15.21
N LEU A 170 -2.00 -8.77 13.96
CA LEU A 170 -1.05 -7.74 13.54
C LEU A 170 -1.37 -6.37 14.15
N GLU A 171 -2.65 -6.01 14.26
CA GLU A 171 -3.05 -4.81 15.03
C GLU A 171 -2.63 -4.92 16.48
N GLN A 172 -2.91 -6.05 17.15
CA GLN A 172 -2.53 -6.28 18.54
C GLN A 172 -1.01 -6.23 18.75
N ALA A 173 -0.25 -6.64 17.74
CA ALA A 173 1.21 -6.54 17.74
C ALA A 173 1.71 -5.09 17.56
N GLY A 174 0.85 -4.13 17.24
CA GLY A 174 1.23 -2.72 17.08
C GLY A 174 1.40 -2.26 15.64
N ALA A 175 0.86 -3.00 14.65
CA ALA A 175 0.75 -2.46 13.30
C ALA A 175 -0.01 -1.13 13.33
N ALA A 176 0.48 -0.16 12.58
CA ALA A 176 -0.10 1.18 12.52
C ALA A 176 -1.10 1.34 11.37
N MET A 177 -1.07 0.43 10.41
CA MET A 177 -1.92 0.40 9.22
C MET A 177 -1.98 -1.04 8.67
N LEU A 178 -3.07 -1.37 7.98
CA LEU A 178 -3.18 -2.57 7.14
C LEU A 178 -3.33 -2.18 5.67
N LEU A 179 -2.78 -3.00 4.78
CA LEU A 179 -3.07 -2.99 3.37
C LEU A 179 -3.67 -4.34 3.00
N LEU A 180 -4.82 -4.31 2.29
CA LEU A 180 -5.51 -5.50 1.78
C LEU A 180 -5.45 -5.49 0.26
N GLU A 181 -4.82 -6.50 -0.34
CA GLU A 181 -4.73 -6.62 -1.80
C GLU A 181 -5.51 -7.83 -2.30
N CYS A 182 -6.33 -7.62 -3.35
CA CYS A 182 -7.08 -8.68 -4.03
C CYS A 182 -7.82 -9.60 -3.04
N VAL A 183 -8.64 -9.00 -2.19
CA VAL A 183 -9.49 -9.67 -1.19
C VAL A 183 -10.96 -9.43 -1.58
N PRO A 184 -11.89 -10.40 -1.42
CA PRO A 184 -13.30 -10.16 -1.64
C PRO A 184 -13.80 -8.94 -0.87
N SER A 185 -14.60 -8.09 -1.52
CA SER A 185 -15.03 -6.79 -0.99
C SER A 185 -15.77 -6.90 0.36
N GLU A 186 -16.56 -7.95 0.55
CA GLU A 186 -17.27 -8.22 1.80
C GLU A 186 -16.31 -8.57 2.93
N LEU A 187 -15.34 -9.43 2.67
CA LEU A 187 -14.30 -9.79 3.66
C LEU A 187 -13.44 -8.57 4.04
N ALA A 188 -13.08 -7.74 3.06
CA ALA A 188 -12.33 -6.52 3.31
C ALA A 188 -13.13 -5.53 4.18
N ALA A 189 -14.46 -5.43 3.98
CA ALA A 189 -15.35 -4.63 4.82
C ALA A 189 -15.38 -5.13 6.27
N GLU A 190 -15.51 -6.46 6.47
CA GLU A 190 -15.49 -7.08 7.80
C GLU A 190 -14.16 -6.83 8.53
N ILE A 191 -13.02 -7.03 7.84
CA ILE A 191 -11.71 -6.76 8.41
C ILE A 191 -11.58 -5.28 8.79
N THR A 192 -11.98 -4.36 7.90
CA THR A 192 -11.89 -2.91 8.15
C THR A 192 -12.68 -2.49 9.39
N GLN A 193 -13.86 -3.10 9.63
CA GLN A 193 -14.69 -2.85 10.81
C GLN A 193 -14.12 -3.50 12.09
N SER A 194 -13.35 -4.58 11.98
CA SER A 194 -12.83 -5.32 13.12
C SER A 194 -11.57 -4.71 13.73
N VAL A 195 -10.88 -3.80 13.02
CA VAL A 195 -9.64 -3.16 13.47
C VAL A 195 -9.82 -1.64 13.64
N LYS A 196 -9.04 -1.05 14.54
CA LYS A 196 -9.05 0.40 14.81
C LYS A 196 -8.07 1.18 13.93
N ILE A 197 -7.04 0.51 13.42
CA ILE A 197 -6.02 1.12 12.56
C ILE A 197 -6.58 1.30 11.14
N PRO A 198 -6.08 2.30 10.36
CA PRO A 198 -6.48 2.49 8.97
C PRO A 198 -6.23 1.25 8.12
N VAL A 199 -7.19 0.93 7.24
CA VAL A 199 -7.11 -0.16 6.27
C VAL A 199 -7.16 0.41 4.87
N ILE A 200 -6.11 0.16 4.07
CA ILE A 200 -6.02 0.60 2.68
C ILE A 200 -6.30 -0.59 1.76
N GLY A 201 -7.13 -0.40 0.76
CA GLY A 201 -7.48 -1.44 -0.21
C GLY A 201 -6.84 -1.22 -1.59
N ILE A 202 -6.50 -2.32 -2.24
CA ILE A 202 -6.24 -2.41 -3.68
C ILE A 202 -6.88 -3.68 -4.20
N GLY A 203 -7.92 -3.55 -5.04
CA GLY A 203 -8.73 -4.71 -5.41
C GLY A 203 -9.45 -5.35 -4.20
N ALA A 204 -9.86 -4.54 -3.23
CA ALA A 204 -10.52 -4.97 -1.99
C ALA A 204 -11.88 -4.25 -1.75
N GLY A 205 -12.43 -3.62 -2.80
CA GLY A 205 -13.70 -2.89 -2.72
C GLY A 205 -13.58 -1.52 -2.03
N SER A 206 -14.70 -0.80 -1.96
CA SER A 206 -14.75 0.59 -1.48
C SER A 206 -14.97 0.75 0.03
N ALA A 207 -15.19 -0.35 0.74
CA ALA A 207 -15.50 -0.30 2.18
C ALA A 207 -14.26 -0.08 3.06
N THR A 208 -13.04 -0.25 2.54
CA THR A 208 -11.81 0.07 3.25
C THR A 208 -11.68 1.57 3.54
N ASP A 209 -10.84 1.96 4.49
CA ASP A 209 -10.66 3.36 4.89
C ASP A 209 -9.93 4.20 3.83
N GLY A 210 -9.26 3.57 2.89
CA GLY A 210 -8.59 4.24 1.78
C GLY A 210 -8.29 3.30 0.63
N GLN A 211 -7.70 3.86 -0.44
CA GLN A 211 -7.34 3.12 -1.66
C GLN A 211 -5.91 3.44 -2.06
N VAL A 212 -5.22 2.46 -2.61
CA VAL A 212 -3.95 2.66 -3.31
C VAL A 212 -4.04 2.13 -4.75
N LEU A 213 -3.36 2.80 -5.66
CA LEU A 213 -3.03 2.29 -6.99
C LEU A 213 -1.54 2.45 -7.28
N VAL A 214 -1.00 1.55 -8.06
CA VAL A 214 0.29 1.75 -8.72
C VAL A 214 0.11 2.92 -9.70
N MET A 215 0.95 3.94 -9.57
CA MET A 215 0.82 5.19 -10.34
C MET A 215 0.85 4.93 -11.84
N HIS A 216 1.70 4.02 -12.31
CA HIS A 216 1.78 3.67 -13.74
C HIS A 216 0.46 3.09 -14.25
N ASP A 217 -0.13 2.18 -13.48
CA ASP A 217 -1.44 1.59 -13.82
C ASP A 217 -2.54 2.65 -13.85
N MET A 218 -2.56 3.53 -12.83
CA MET A 218 -3.50 4.64 -12.73
C MET A 218 -3.40 5.60 -13.94
N LEU A 219 -2.20 5.75 -14.50
CA LEU A 219 -1.93 6.55 -15.70
C LEU A 219 -2.11 5.78 -17.02
N GLY A 220 -2.54 4.52 -16.97
CA GLY A 220 -2.72 3.69 -18.16
C GLY A 220 -1.41 3.20 -18.78
N LEU A 221 -0.30 3.25 -18.04
CA LEU A 221 1.00 2.76 -18.48
C LEU A 221 1.19 1.33 -17.98
N SER A 222 1.27 0.37 -18.89
CA SER A 222 1.50 -1.03 -18.56
C SER A 222 2.46 -1.66 -19.55
N LEU A 223 3.50 -2.31 -19.06
CA LEU A 223 4.45 -3.07 -19.88
C LEU A 223 3.81 -4.33 -20.48
N THR A 224 2.79 -4.89 -19.84
CA THR A 224 2.11 -6.12 -20.28
C THR A 224 0.95 -5.85 -21.24
N GLY A 225 0.56 -4.59 -21.41
CA GLY A 225 -0.61 -4.18 -22.20
C GLY A 225 -1.96 -4.58 -21.60
N ARG A 226 -1.98 -5.12 -20.37
CA ARG A 226 -3.21 -5.50 -19.66
C ARG A 226 -3.20 -4.89 -18.26
N ALA A 227 -4.23 -4.10 -17.96
CA ALA A 227 -4.45 -3.61 -16.60
C ALA A 227 -5.16 -4.69 -15.75
N PRO A 228 -4.82 -4.84 -14.46
CA PRO A 228 -5.60 -5.64 -13.52
C PRO A 228 -7.05 -5.14 -13.44
N LYS A 229 -7.99 -6.02 -13.11
CA LYS A 229 -9.44 -5.70 -13.01
C LYS A 229 -9.73 -4.50 -12.10
N PHE A 230 -8.96 -4.36 -11.03
CA PHE A 230 -9.16 -3.31 -10.03
C PHE A 230 -8.58 -1.94 -10.43
N VAL A 231 -7.90 -1.87 -11.58
CA VAL A 231 -7.30 -0.63 -12.08
C VAL A 231 -8.31 0.14 -12.93
N LYS A 232 -8.34 1.46 -12.70
CA LYS A 232 -8.99 2.43 -13.59
C LYS A 232 -7.92 3.34 -14.17
N ASN A 233 -7.97 3.55 -15.49
CA ASN A 233 -7.14 4.54 -16.15
C ASN A 233 -7.70 5.95 -15.93
N PHE A 234 -7.07 6.71 -15.05
CA PHE A 234 -7.49 8.09 -14.74
C PHE A 234 -6.95 9.12 -15.73
N MET A 235 -6.10 8.75 -16.69
CA MET A 235 -5.72 9.65 -17.79
C MET A 235 -6.85 9.88 -18.80
N GLU A 236 -7.80 8.96 -18.87
CA GLU A 236 -8.93 9.09 -19.80
C GLU A 236 -9.73 10.37 -19.53
N GLY A 237 -9.81 11.22 -20.54
CA GLY A 237 -10.52 12.51 -20.46
C GLY A 237 -9.81 13.59 -19.65
N GLN A 238 -8.58 13.37 -19.18
CA GLN A 238 -7.84 14.37 -18.42
C GLN A 238 -6.79 15.10 -19.31
N PRO A 239 -6.62 16.42 -19.13
CA PRO A 239 -5.70 17.22 -19.95
C PRO A 239 -4.22 17.04 -19.55
N SER A 240 -3.93 16.46 -18.38
CA SER A 240 -2.56 16.31 -17.87
C SER A 240 -2.45 15.20 -16.82
N ILE A 241 -1.23 14.76 -16.56
CA ILE A 241 -0.93 13.80 -15.48
C ILE A 241 -1.37 14.34 -14.11
N GLN A 242 -1.14 15.62 -13.84
CA GLN A 242 -1.56 16.26 -12.59
C GLN A 242 -3.08 16.25 -12.44
N ALA A 243 -3.82 16.50 -13.51
CA ALA A 243 -5.27 16.41 -13.51
C ALA A 243 -5.77 14.98 -13.28
N ALA A 244 -5.10 13.98 -13.85
CA ALA A 244 -5.41 12.57 -13.62
C ALA A 244 -5.19 12.17 -12.15
N MET A 245 -4.08 12.59 -11.53
CA MET A 245 -3.82 12.36 -10.11
C MET A 245 -4.87 13.03 -9.21
N ALA A 246 -5.24 14.28 -9.51
CA ALA A 246 -6.29 14.98 -8.79
C ALA A 246 -7.67 14.31 -8.94
N ALA A 247 -7.98 13.79 -10.14
CA ALA A 247 -9.20 13.03 -10.40
C ALA A 247 -9.23 11.72 -9.60
N TYR A 248 -8.10 11.01 -9.51
CA TYR A 248 -7.98 9.82 -8.65
C TYR A 248 -8.23 10.16 -7.18
N VAL A 249 -7.51 11.14 -6.64
CA VAL A 249 -7.68 11.56 -5.24
C VAL A 249 -9.13 11.93 -4.95
N LYS A 250 -9.74 12.74 -5.82
CA LYS A 250 -11.15 13.12 -5.69
C LYS A 250 -12.06 11.90 -5.72
N ALA A 251 -11.86 10.96 -6.64
CA ALA A 251 -12.70 9.78 -6.77
C ALA A 251 -12.62 8.88 -5.52
N VAL A 252 -11.44 8.76 -4.90
CA VAL A 252 -11.27 8.04 -3.63
C VAL A 252 -12.01 8.76 -2.51
N LYS A 253 -11.81 10.07 -2.36
CA LYS A 253 -12.45 10.88 -1.30
C LYS A 253 -13.98 10.90 -1.42
N ASP A 254 -14.50 10.95 -2.64
CA ASP A 254 -15.95 10.93 -2.93
C ASP A 254 -16.56 9.52 -2.93
N VAL A 255 -15.76 8.47 -2.70
CA VAL A 255 -16.17 7.06 -2.72
C VAL A 255 -16.76 6.64 -4.09
N THR A 256 -16.33 7.28 -5.18
CA THR A 256 -16.70 6.92 -6.56
C THR A 256 -15.70 5.95 -7.20
N PHE A 257 -14.54 5.77 -6.57
CA PHE A 257 -13.57 4.73 -6.90
C PHE A 257 -13.12 4.02 -5.59
N PRO A 258 -13.01 2.70 -5.59
CA PRO A 258 -13.37 1.78 -6.68
C PRO A 258 -14.89 1.63 -6.81
N ALA A 259 -15.37 1.47 -8.06
CA ALA A 259 -16.74 1.05 -8.35
C ALA A 259 -16.87 -0.49 -8.24
N ALA A 260 -18.07 -1.02 -8.32
CA ALA A 260 -18.34 -2.45 -8.14
C ALA A 260 -17.54 -3.34 -9.12
N GLU A 261 -17.36 -2.89 -10.35
CA GLU A 261 -16.57 -3.60 -11.37
C GLU A 261 -15.09 -3.76 -11.01
N HIS A 262 -14.54 -2.89 -10.16
CA HIS A 262 -13.14 -2.95 -9.70
C HIS A 262 -12.94 -3.87 -8.49
N GLY A 263 -14.02 -4.37 -7.89
CA GLY A 263 -13.98 -5.28 -6.76
C GLY A 263 -14.00 -6.76 -7.15
N PHE A 264 -13.79 -7.62 -6.17
CA PHE A 264 -13.92 -9.06 -6.27
C PHE A 264 -15.00 -9.54 -5.29
N SER A 265 -15.74 -10.57 -5.69
CA SER A 265 -16.65 -11.32 -4.84
C SER A 265 -15.97 -12.58 -4.28
N ALA A 266 -16.58 -13.17 -3.26
CA ALA A 266 -16.19 -14.46 -2.70
C ALA A 266 -16.30 -15.60 -3.71
#